data_378390c84189bb56e9ace2e36df22ba5
#
_entry.id   378390c84189bb56e9ace2e36df22ba5
#
_cell.length_a   1.000
_cell.length_b   1.000
_cell.length_c   1.000
_cell.angle_alpha   90.00
_cell.angle_beta   90.00
_cell.angle_gamma   90.00
#
_symmetry.space_group_name_H-M   'P 1'
#
loop_
_entity.id
_entity.type
_entity.pdbx_description
1 polymer ?
#
loop_
_entity_poly.entity_id
_entity_poly.type
_entity_poly.pdbx_seq_one_letter_code
_entity_poly.pdbx_strand_id
1 'polypeptide(L)'
;MLDVCLLGSGGMMPLPYRFLTALMTRYNGSSLLIDCGEGTQVAVKEKGWSFKPIDVICFTHYHGDHISGLPGLLLTMGNADRKEPLTLIGPKGLERVVGCLRVIAPELPFPIIYKEIEGAEQCFEMNGYRLKAFRVNHNVLCYGYTIEIDRSG
;
A
#
# COMPACT_ATOMS: atom_id res chain seq x y z
N MET A 1 -7.68 -17.54 -6.63
CA MET A 1 -8.60 -17.03 -5.58
C MET A 1 -8.02 -15.77 -4.96
N LEU A 2 -8.86 -14.78 -4.78
CA LEU A 2 -8.45 -13.55 -4.11
C LEU A 2 -8.58 -13.72 -2.59
N ASP A 3 -7.47 -13.53 -1.88
CA ASP A 3 -7.47 -13.51 -0.42
C ASP A 3 -7.38 -12.06 0.07
N VAL A 4 -8.13 -11.73 1.10
CA VAL A 4 -8.17 -10.38 1.69
C VAL A 4 -7.88 -10.49 3.18
N CYS A 5 -7.02 -9.62 3.69
CA CYS A 5 -6.66 -9.56 5.10
C CYS A 5 -6.70 -8.12 5.62
N LEU A 6 -7.56 -7.84 6.58
CA LEU A 6 -7.56 -6.56 7.27
C LEU A 6 -6.45 -6.58 8.33
N LEU A 7 -5.38 -5.85 8.10
CA LEU A 7 -4.22 -5.80 8.98
C LEU A 7 -4.43 -4.85 10.15
N GLY A 8 -5.09 -3.74 9.91
CA GLY A 8 -5.39 -2.75 10.94
C GLY A 8 -6.57 -1.87 10.57
N SER A 9 -7.33 -1.47 11.57
CA SER A 9 -8.50 -0.60 11.42
C SER A 9 -8.49 0.56 12.41
N GLY A 10 -7.40 0.73 13.17
CA GLY A 10 -7.27 1.80 14.14
C GLY A 10 -7.02 3.14 13.49
N GLY A 11 -7.39 4.22 14.19
CA GLY A 11 -7.10 5.58 13.78
C GLY A 11 -6.19 6.28 14.78
N MET A 12 -5.38 7.22 14.30
CA MET A 12 -4.51 8.12 15.05
C MET A 12 -3.35 7.43 15.79
N MET A 13 -3.62 6.49 16.69
CA MET A 13 -2.59 5.88 17.54
C MET A 13 -2.67 4.36 17.48
N PRO A 14 -1.54 3.67 17.24
CA PRO A 14 -1.54 2.20 17.28
C PRO A 14 -1.67 1.70 18.73
N LEU A 15 -2.43 0.63 18.90
CA LEU A 15 -2.60 -0.05 20.17
C LEU A 15 -2.00 -1.47 20.07
N PRO A 16 -1.65 -2.11 21.18
CA PRO A 16 -1.00 -3.43 21.16
C PRO A 16 -1.74 -4.50 20.35
N TYR A 17 -3.05 -4.43 20.29
CA TYR A 17 -3.88 -5.41 19.57
C TYR A 17 -4.68 -4.79 18.43
N ARG A 18 -4.39 -3.53 18.08
CA ARG A 18 -5.14 -2.81 17.06
C ARG A 18 -4.21 -1.85 16.32
N PHE A 19 -3.72 -2.31 15.19
CA PHE A 19 -2.81 -1.52 14.35
C PHE A 19 -3.57 -0.48 13.52
N LEU A 20 -2.84 0.51 13.01
CA LEU A 20 -3.41 1.55 12.16
C LEU A 20 -3.80 0.99 10.78
N THR A 21 -4.55 1.77 10.03
CA THR A 21 -5.22 1.34 8.81
C THR A 21 -4.28 0.70 7.80
N ALA A 22 -4.57 -0.54 7.44
CA ALA A 22 -3.92 -1.26 6.37
C ALA A 22 -4.76 -2.48 5.97
N LEU A 23 -4.91 -2.68 4.66
CA LEU A 23 -5.59 -3.84 4.09
C LEU A 23 -4.66 -4.50 3.08
N MET A 24 -4.55 -5.80 3.13
CA MET A 24 -3.70 -6.56 2.22
C MET A 24 -4.52 -7.55 1.41
N THR A 25 -4.22 -7.65 0.12
CA THR A 25 -4.82 -8.66 -0.75
C THR A 25 -3.74 -9.51 -1.37
N ARG A 26 -4.12 -10.72 -1.76
CA ARG A 26 -3.21 -11.68 -2.38
C ARG A 26 -3.92 -12.37 -3.54
N TYR A 27 -3.33 -12.28 -4.73
CA TYR A 27 -3.90 -12.87 -5.94
C TYR A 27 -2.78 -13.21 -6.92
N ASN A 28 -2.81 -14.40 -7.51
CA ASN A 28 -1.80 -14.87 -8.47
C ASN A 28 -0.36 -14.74 -7.98
N GLY A 29 -0.10 -15.01 -6.70
CA GLY A 29 1.23 -14.91 -6.12
C GLY A 29 1.71 -13.49 -5.88
N SER A 30 0.87 -12.49 -6.12
CA SER A 30 1.17 -11.07 -5.95
C SER A 30 0.33 -10.51 -4.83
N SER A 31 0.91 -9.64 -4.02
CA SER A 31 0.20 -8.97 -2.94
C SER A 31 0.12 -7.47 -3.17
N LEU A 32 -1.01 -6.90 -2.78
CA LEU A 32 -1.29 -5.48 -2.83
C LEU A 32 -1.64 -5.01 -1.42
N LEU A 33 -1.09 -3.87 -1.03
CA LEU A 33 -1.38 -3.25 0.25
C LEU A 33 -2.12 -1.94 0.01
N ILE A 34 -3.22 -1.72 0.73
CA ILE A 34 -3.95 -0.44 0.70
C ILE A 34 -3.73 0.22 2.05
N ASP A 35 -3.10 1.38 2.02
CA ASP A 35 -2.60 2.13 3.16
C ASP A 35 -1.54 1.36 3.95
N CYS A 36 -0.75 2.08 4.72
CA CYS A 36 0.38 1.53 5.46
C CYS A 36 0.55 2.34 6.74
N GLY A 37 -0.37 2.13 7.68
CA GLY A 37 -0.31 2.77 8.98
C GLY A 37 0.83 2.21 9.83
N GLU A 38 1.14 2.90 10.91
CA GLU A 38 2.17 2.44 11.84
C GLU A 38 1.80 1.06 12.40
N GLY A 39 2.76 0.15 12.41
CA GLY A 39 2.58 -1.23 12.86
C GLY A 39 2.19 -2.21 11.77
N THR A 40 2.01 -1.75 10.53
CA THR A 40 1.61 -2.64 9.41
C THR A 40 2.55 -3.82 9.24
N GLN A 41 3.86 -3.60 9.29
CA GLN A 41 4.82 -4.70 9.13
C GLN A 41 4.71 -5.77 10.21
N VAL A 42 4.38 -5.37 11.44
CA VAL A 42 4.15 -6.31 12.54
C VAL A 42 2.85 -7.08 12.29
N ALA A 43 1.79 -6.37 11.88
CA ALA A 43 0.49 -6.98 11.58
C ALA A 43 0.60 -8.04 10.47
N VAL A 44 1.37 -7.76 9.41
CA VAL A 44 1.60 -8.74 8.33
C VAL A 44 2.20 -10.03 8.90
N LYS A 45 3.20 -9.91 9.75
CA LYS A 45 3.83 -11.08 10.38
C LYS A 45 2.88 -11.84 11.30
N GLU A 46 2.12 -11.13 12.12
CA GLU A 46 1.15 -11.76 13.03
C GLU A 46 0.06 -12.53 12.29
N LYS A 47 -0.34 -12.06 11.11
CA LYS A 47 -1.32 -12.74 10.27
C LYS A 47 -0.71 -13.90 9.46
N GLY A 48 0.59 -14.13 9.58
CA GLY A 48 1.28 -15.18 8.82
C GLY A 48 1.45 -14.87 7.33
N TRP A 49 1.28 -13.61 6.95
CA TRP A 49 1.50 -13.18 5.57
C TRP A 49 2.95 -12.76 5.36
N SER A 50 3.36 -12.60 4.12
CA SER A 50 4.75 -12.32 3.75
C SER A 50 4.89 -10.97 3.06
N PHE A 51 6.04 -10.31 3.27
CA PHE A 51 6.36 -9.04 2.59
C PHE A 51 6.81 -9.25 1.15
N LYS A 52 7.47 -10.36 0.87
CA LYS A 52 8.11 -10.59 -0.43
C LYS A 52 7.18 -10.43 -1.62
N PRO A 53 5.95 -10.96 -1.61
CA PRO A 53 5.06 -10.81 -2.75
C PRO A 53 4.40 -9.43 -2.88
N ILE A 54 4.62 -8.50 -1.94
CA ILE A 54 4.06 -7.14 -2.06
C ILE A 54 4.77 -6.42 -3.20
N ASP A 55 4.06 -6.12 -4.27
CA ASP A 55 4.59 -5.40 -5.43
C ASP A 55 3.85 -4.09 -5.72
N VAL A 56 2.74 -3.84 -5.03
CA VAL A 56 1.97 -2.60 -5.14
C VAL A 56 1.50 -2.15 -3.76
N ILE A 57 1.68 -0.87 -3.45
CA ILE A 57 1.10 -0.23 -2.27
C ILE A 57 0.28 0.98 -2.75
N CYS A 58 -0.99 1.02 -2.37
CA CYS A 58 -1.92 2.08 -2.69
C CYS A 58 -2.21 2.93 -1.46
N PHE A 59 -2.31 4.24 -1.63
CA PHE A 59 -2.67 5.16 -0.54
C PHE A 59 -3.99 5.83 -0.86
N THR A 60 -4.88 5.85 0.12
CA THR A 60 -6.15 6.56 0.01
C THR A 60 -5.92 8.06 0.14
N HIS A 61 -5.11 8.46 1.09
CA HIS A 61 -4.67 9.84 1.34
C HIS A 61 -3.43 9.81 2.24
N TYR A 62 -2.91 10.99 2.63
CA TYR A 62 -1.62 11.07 3.32
C TYR A 62 -1.70 11.51 4.79
N HIS A 63 -2.81 11.27 5.47
CA HIS A 63 -2.85 11.41 6.93
C HIS A 63 -1.89 10.40 7.55
N GLY A 64 -1.27 10.79 8.67
CA GLY A 64 -0.22 9.99 9.29
C GLY A 64 -0.63 8.55 9.59
N ASP A 65 -1.85 8.34 10.08
CA ASP A 65 -2.36 7.00 10.40
C ASP A 65 -2.53 6.08 9.18
N HIS A 66 -2.37 6.61 7.96
CA HIS A 66 -2.46 5.85 6.71
C HIS A 66 -1.11 5.65 6.01
N ILE A 67 -0.04 6.31 6.44
CA ILE A 67 1.25 6.25 5.75
C ILE A 67 2.46 6.15 6.69
N SER A 68 2.27 6.34 7.99
CA SER A 68 3.39 6.39 8.94
C SER A 68 4.21 5.11 9.03
N GLY A 69 3.67 3.98 8.62
CA GLY A 69 4.39 2.71 8.61
C GLY A 69 5.24 2.45 7.37
N LEU A 70 5.16 3.31 6.35
CA LEU A 70 5.84 3.07 5.07
C LEU A 70 7.36 3.06 5.19
N PRO A 71 8.03 4.02 5.85
CA PRO A 71 9.49 3.98 5.92
C PRO A 71 10.03 2.70 6.53
N GLY A 72 9.44 2.25 7.63
CA GLY A 72 9.84 1.01 8.29
C GLY A 72 9.62 -0.22 7.41
N LEU A 73 8.50 -0.26 6.70
CA LEU A 73 8.20 -1.36 5.77
C LEU A 73 9.20 -1.39 4.62
N LEU A 74 9.54 -0.25 4.04
CA LEU A 74 10.53 -0.17 2.96
C LEU A 74 11.91 -0.67 3.41
N LEU A 75 12.34 -0.29 4.60
CA LEU A 75 13.59 -0.77 5.18
C LEU A 75 13.56 -2.29 5.38
N THR A 76 12.46 -2.81 5.90
CA THR A 76 12.30 -4.26 6.11
C THR A 76 12.34 -5.02 4.78
N MET A 77 11.66 -4.52 3.75
CA MET A 77 11.68 -5.12 2.41
C MET A 77 13.10 -5.09 1.81
N GLY A 78 13.83 -4.00 2.01
CA GLY A 78 15.21 -3.87 1.56
C GLY A 78 16.14 -4.85 2.27
N ASN A 79 15.97 -5.02 3.56
CA ASN A 79 16.77 -5.96 4.35
C ASN A 79 16.47 -7.43 4.01
N ALA A 80 15.32 -7.70 3.40
CA ALA A 80 14.95 -9.04 2.92
C ALA A 80 15.43 -9.28 1.47
N ASP A 81 16.38 -8.51 1.00
CA ASP A 81 17.02 -8.63 -0.34
C ASP A 81 16.06 -8.46 -1.51
N ARG A 82 15.02 -7.64 -1.35
CA ARG A 82 14.15 -7.32 -2.48
C ARG A 82 14.91 -6.57 -3.56
N LYS A 83 14.81 -7.01 -4.80
CA LYS A 83 15.39 -6.36 -5.98
C LYS A 83 14.33 -5.88 -6.98
N GLU A 84 13.16 -6.49 -6.96
CA GLU A 84 12.07 -6.18 -7.88
C GLU A 84 11.49 -4.77 -7.60
N PRO A 85 11.06 -4.05 -8.64
CA PRO A 85 10.41 -2.75 -8.44
C PRO A 85 9.20 -2.83 -7.53
N LEU A 86 9.00 -1.79 -6.73
CA LEU A 86 7.80 -1.61 -5.92
C LEU A 86 7.02 -0.43 -6.51
N THR A 87 5.77 -0.67 -6.87
CA THR A 87 4.88 0.37 -7.38
C THR A 87 4.09 0.99 -6.24
N LEU A 88 4.12 2.32 -6.16
CA LEU A 88 3.29 3.09 -5.23
C LEU A 88 2.25 3.86 -6.03
N ILE A 89 1.00 3.78 -5.61
CA ILE A 89 -0.13 4.45 -6.24
C ILE A 89 -0.81 5.33 -5.19
N GLY A 90 -1.10 6.56 -5.54
CA GLY A 90 -1.77 7.44 -4.59
C GLY A 90 -2.17 8.78 -5.20
N PRO A 91 -2.85 9.63 -4.40
CA PRO A 91 -3.23 10.95 -4.83
C PRO A 91 -2.04 11.82 -5.23
N LYS A 92 -2.32 12.89 -5.95
CA LYS A 92 -1.31 13.89 -6.33
C LYS A 92 -0.48 14.30 -5.12
N GLY A 93 0.84 14.37 -5.31
CA GLY A 93 1.80 14.66 -4.24
C GLY A 93 2.48 13.40 -3.68
N LEU A 94 2.16 12.23 -4.17
CA LEU A 94 2.71 10.95 -3.72
C LEU A 94 4.24 10.95 -3.71
N GLU A 95 4.86 11.31 -4.81
CA GLU A 95 6.32 11.29 -4.93
C GLU A 95 6.98 12.24 -3.93
N ARG A 96 6.40 13.43 -3.74
CA ARG A 96 6.90 14.40 -2.77
C ARG A 96 6.77 13.89 -1.34
N VAL A 97 5.59 13.37 -0.97
CA VAL A 97 5.36 12.86 0.39
C VAL A 97 6.28 11.69 0.70
N VAL A 98 6.34 10.71 -0.19
CA VAL A 98 7.19 9.53 0.01
C VAL A 98 8.67 9.92 -0.01
N GLY A 99 9.05 10.85 -0.86
CA GLY A 99 10.42 11.39 -0.89
C GLY A 99 10.83 11.99 0.46
N CYS A 100 9.93 12.74 1.10
CA CYS A 100 10.19 13.29 2.44
C CYS A 100 10.30 12.18 3.50
N LEU A 101 9.45 11.18 3.44
CA LEU A 101 9.50 10.05 4.37
C LEU A 101 10.76 9.22 4.19
N ARG A 102 11.27 9.15 2.97
CA ARG A 102 12.47 8.36 2.65
C ARG A 102 13.79 9.03 3.04
N VAL A 103 13.77 10.17 3.65
CA VAL A 103 15.00 10.80 4.18
C VAL A 103 15.76 9.84 5.09
N ILE A 104 15.05 9.01 5.86
CA ILE A 104 15.65 8.01 6.74
C ILE A 104 15.99 6.70 6.03
N ALA A 105 15.56 6.53 4.78
CA ALA A 105 15.81 5.33 3.96
C ALA A 105 16.12 5.75 2.52
N PRO A 106 17.19 6.53 2.30
CA PRO A 106 17.46 7.12 0.97
C PRO A 106 17.90 6.08 -0.05
N GLU A 107 18.55 5.02 0.41
CA GLU A 107 19.05 3.96 -0.47
C GLU A 107 18.31 2.66 -0.21
N LEU A 108 17.64 2.18 -1.24
CA LEU A 108 16.94 0.90 -1.23
C LEU A 108 17.49 0.02 -2.36
N PRO A 109 17.58 -1.30 -2.17
CA PRO A 109 18.11 -2.20 -3.21
C PRO A 109 17.13 -2.44 -4.35
N PHE A 110 15.99 -1.79 -4.35
CA PHE A 110 14.95 -1.90 -5.39
C PHE A 110 14.46 -0.52 -5.80
N PRO A 111 14.05 -0.35 -7.06
CA PRO A 111 13.47 0.92 -7.52
C PRO A 111 12.03 1.07 -7.05
N ILE A 112 11.63 2.31 -6.83
CA ILE A 112 10.23 2.65 -6.55
C ILE A 112 9.66 3.35 -7.79
N ILE A 113 8.51 2.85 -8.24
CA ILE A 113 7.75 3.42 -9.35
C ILE A 113 6.56 4.17 -8.76
N TYR A 114 6.48 5.47 -9.02
CA TYR A 114 5.39 6.31 -8.53
C TYR A 114 4.32 6.46 -9.60
N LYS A 115 3.07 6.23 -9.23
CA LYS A 115 1.90 6.46 -10.09
C LYS A 115 0.91 7.34 -9.35
N GLU A 116 0.92 8.63 -9.65
CA GLU A 116 -0.04 9.57 -9.08
C GLU A 116 -1.34 9.48 -9.84
N ILE A 117 -2.45 9.41 -9.12
CA ILE A 117 -3.78 9.28 -9.70
C ILE A 117 -4.21 10.60 -10.31
N GLU A 118 -4.72 10.57 -11.53
CA GLU A 118 -5.22 11.72 -12.25
C GLU A 118 -6.75 11.65 -12.38
N GLY A 119 -7.41 12.77 -12.12
CA GLY A 119 -8.86 12.89 -12.30
C GLY A 119 -9.68 12.20 -11.22
N ALA A 120 -10.96 12.00 -11.51
CA ALA A 120 -11.91 11.42 -10.57
C ALA A 120 -11.85 9.89 -10.50
N GLU A 121 -11.40 9.25 -11.57
CA GLU A 121 -11.25 7.81 -11.68
C GLU A 121 -10.03 7.47 -12.52
N GLN A 122 -9.35 6.40 -12.18
CA GLN A 122 -8.27 5.85 -12.98
C GLN A 122 -8.18 4.35 -12.77
N CYS A 123 -7.98 3.60 -13.85
CA CYS A 123 -7.78 2.16 -13.81
C CYS A 123 -6.32 1.81 -14.06
N PHE A 124 -5.83 0.81 -13.35
CA PHE A 124 -4.49 0.27 -13.50
C PHE A 124 -4.59 -1.21 -13.77
N GLU A 125 -3.96 -1.68 -14.85
CA GLU A 125 -3.85 -3.11 -15.11
C GLU A 125 -2.75 -3.70 -14.26
N MET A 126 -3.09 -4.75 -13.51
CA MET A 126 -2.18 -5.43 -12.61
C MET A 126 -1.96 -6.88 -13.04
N ASN A 127 -1.36 -7.67 -12.18
CA ASN A 127 -1.04 -9.07 -12.44
C ASN A 127 -2.31 -9.94 -12.36
N GLY A 128 -3.06 -9.97 -13.48
CA GLY A 128 -4.27 -10.76 -13.60
C GLY A 128 -5.53 -10.13 -13.03
N TYR A 129 -5.45 -8.86 -12.62
CA TYR A 129 -6.62 -8.13 -12.12
C TYR A 129 -6.53 -6.66 -12.49
N ARG A 130 -7.64 -5.94 -12.32
CA ARG A 130 -7.71 -4.50 -12.55
C ARG A 130 -7.94 -3.78 -11.24
N LEU A 131 -7.12 -2.77 -10.99
CA LEU A 131 -7.26 -1.88 -9.84
C LEU A 131 -7.89 -0.58 -10.33
N LYS A 132 -9.00 -0.19 -9.72
CA LYS A 132 -9.66 1.08 -10.03
C LYS A 132 -9.61 2.01 -8.83
N ALA A 133 -9.06 3.20 -9.03
CA ALA A 133 -9.09 4.28 -8.05
C ALA A 133 -10.25 5.21 -8.38
N PHE A 134 -10.99 5.64 -7.37
CA PHE A 134 -12.10 6.58 -7.54
C PHE A 134 -12.10 7.59 -6.39
N ARG A 135 -12.35 8.85 -6.76
CA ARG A 135 -12.34 9.93 -5.79
C ARG A 135 -13.53 9.81 -4.83
N VAL A 136 -13.26 9.98 -3.53
CA VAL A 136 -14.29 9.94 -2.49
C VAL A 136 -14.37 11.29 -1.79
N ASN A 137 -15.52 11.57 -1.18
CA ASN A 137 -15.75 12.82 -0.47
C ASN A 137 -15.08 12.78 0.90
N HIS A 138 -14.10 13.66 1.09
CA HIS A 138 -13.34 13.78 2.32
C HIS A 138 -12.78 15.21 2.43
N ASN A 139 -12.34 15.64 3.60
CA ASN A 139 -11.77 16.98 3.80
C ASN A 139 -10.40 17.18 3.13
N VAL A 140 -9.75 16.12 2.71
CA VAL A 140 -8.52 16.12 1.90
C VAL A 140 -8.75 15.29 0.65
N LEU A 141 -7.86 15.42 -0.34
CA LEU A 141 -7.91 14.59 -1.54
C LEU A 141 -7.76 13.12 -1.15
N CYS A 142 -8.79 12.34 -1.43
CA CYS A 142 -8.87 10.95 -0.98
C CYS A 142 -9.47 10.08 -2.08
N TYR A 143 -8.91 8.86 -2.24
CA TYR A 143 -9.40 7.87 -3.20
C TYR A 143 -9.77 6.57 -2.50
N GLY A 144 -10.83 5.94 -2.99
CA GLY A 144 -11.12 4.55 -2.71
C GLY A 144 -10.58 3.68 -3.84
N TYR A 145 -10.50 2.38 -3.59
CA TYR A 145 -9.98 1.42 -4.55
C TYR A 145 -10.90 0.22 -4.67
N THR A 146 -11.09 -0.27 -5.90
CA THR A 146 -11.75 -1.54 -6.15
C THR A 146 -10.79 -2.47 -6.89
N ILE A 147 -10.90 -3.75 -6.59
CA ILE A 147 -10.15 -4.79 -7.28
C ILE A 147 -11.14 -5.60 -8.11
N GLU A 148 -10.93 -5.64 -9.40
CA GLU A 148 -11.79 -6.33 -10.35
C GLU A 148 -11.05 -7.51 -10.98
N ILE A 149 -11.65 -8.68 -10.90
CA ILE A 149 -11.11 -9.91 -11.47
C ILE A 149 -12.11 -10.40 -12.51
N ASP A 150 -11.64 -10.56 -13.74
CA ASP A 150 -12.46 -11.11 -14.81
C ASP A 150 -12.53 -12.63 -14.67
N ARG A 151 -13.74 -13.15 -14.46
CA ARG A 151 -13.99 -14.57 -14.51
C ARG A 151 -14.38 -14.90 -15.95
N SER A 152 -13.39 -15.25 -16.77
CA SER A 152 -13.67 -15.83 -18.06
C SER A 152 -14.25 -17.21 -17.82
N GLY A 153 -15.48 -17.34 -18.15
CA GLY A 153 -16.33 -18.47 -17.92
C GLY A 153 -15.87 -19.83 -18.31
#